data_5d699b3f59c7a4adaa28ffb690cdf0cc
#
_entry.id   5d699b3f59c7a4adaa28ffb690cdf0cc
#
_cell.length_a   1.000
_cell.length_b   1.000
_cell.length_c   1.000
_cell.angle_alpha   90.00
_cell.angle_beta   90.00
_cell.angle_gamma   90.00
#
_symmetry.space_group_name_H-M   'P 1'
#
loop_
_entity.id
_entity.type
_entity.pdbx_description
1 polymer ?
#
loop_
_entity_poly.entity_id
_entity_poly.type
_entity_poly.pdbx_seq_one_letter_code
_entity_poly.pdbx_strand_id
1 'polypeptide(L)'
;MLTRRHVIASAIAAPAILRLGTGTAKAATTLKISHQFPGGTIDKGDFRDRLCRVFAAEVSKRSKGDIAAEIYPNSSLIKTNAQFSAMRKGALDISLYPMPYAGGELPETNIGLMPGLVATYDQGLRWKKEPVGKALTDFLADK
;
A
#
# COMPACT_ATOMS: atom_id res chain seq x y z
N MET A 1 -70.69 35.07 29.59
CA MET A 1 -70.57 33.81 28.83
C MET A 1 -69.49 33.96 27.79
N LEU A 2 -68.40 33.26 27.96
CA LEU A 2 -67.24 33.30 27.13
C LEU A 2 -67.42 32.37 25.91
N THR A 3 -67.19 32.83 24.72
CA THR A 3 -67.02 31.97 23.56
C THR A 3 -65.61 32.14 22.97
N ARG A 4 -64.80 31.11 23.19
CA ARG A 4 -63.45 30.96 22.63
C ARG A 4 -63.54 30.56 21.15
N ARG A 5 -62.91 31.30 20.29
CA ARG A 5 -62.47 30.83 18.95
C ARG A 5 -61.15 31.51 18.64
N HIS A 6 -60.07 30.91 19.14
CA HIS A 6 -58.75 31.21 18.60
C HIS A 6 -58.50 30.20 17.49
N VAL A 7 -58.49 30.64 16.27
CA VAL A 7 -58.02 29.90 15.09
C VAL A 7 -56.49 30.06 15.10
N ILE A 8 -55.81 29.00 15.49
CA ILE A 8 -54.35 28.91 15.42
C ILE A 8 -54.02 28.61 13.93
N ALA A 9 -53.54 29.59 13.21
CA ALA A 9 -52.97 29.39 11.89
C ALA A 9 -51.57 28.76 12.10
N SER A 10 -51.51 27.42 11.97
CA SER A 10 -50.27 26.68 11.98
C SER A 10 -49.50 26.96 10.66
N ALA A 11 -48.51 27.82 10.70
CA ALA A 11 -47.57 27.98 9.60
C ALA A 11 -46.77 26.67 9.47
N ILE A 12 -47.03 25.92 8.41
CA ILE A 12 -46.22 24.76 8.02
C ILE A 12 -44.92 25.28 7.45
N ALA A 13 -43.88 25.35 8.31
CA ALA A 13 -42.51 25.56 7.86
C ALA A 13 -42.06 24.27 7.14
N ALA A 14 -42.06 24.28 5.82
CA ALA A 14 -41.47 23.23 5.03
C ALA A 14 -39.97 23.22 5.30
N PRO A 15 -39.35 22.10 5.71
CA PRO A 15 -37.92 22.03 5.84
C PRO A 15 -37.31 22.20 4.43
N ALA A 16 -36.55 23.28 4.24
CA ALA A 16 -35.70 23.42 3.08
C ALA A 16 -34.62 22.32 3.18
N ILE A 17 -34.86 21.20 2.50
CA ILE A 17 -33.86 20.18 2.31
C ILE A 17 -32.77 20.78 1.42
N LEU A 18 -31.70 21.33 2.05
CA LEU A 18 -30.46 21.61 1.35
C LEU A 18 -30.04 20.28 0.71
N ARG A 19 -30.18 20.17 -0.59
CA ARG A 19 -29.53 19.15 -1.37
C ARG A 19 -28.02 19.47 -1.34
N LEU A 20 -27.36 19.09 -0.25
CA LEU A 20 -25.94 18.87 -0.27
C LEU A 20 -25.72 17.79 -1.33
N GLY A 21 -25.12 18.18 -2.44
CA GLY A 21 -24.77 17.24 -3.50
C GLY A 21 -24.02 16.07 -2.87
N THR A 22 -24.64 14.91 -2.87
CA THR A 22 -23.97 13.65 -2.52
C THR A 22 -23.02 13.33 -3.67
N GLY A 23 -21.92 14.09 -3.75
CA GLY A 23 -20.75 13.58 -4.42
C GLY A 23 -20.40 12.32 -3.66
N THR A 24 -20.54 11.17 -4.29
CA THR A 24 -20.05 9.91 -3.74
C THR A 24 -18.55 10.08 -3.56
N ALA A 25 -18.14 10.41 -2.33
CA ALA A 25 -16.74 10.36 -1.97
C ALA A 25 -16.33 8.89 -2.15
N LYS A 26 -15.67 8.60 -3.27
CA LYS A 26 -15.09 7.28 -3.51
C LYS A 26 -14.07 7.08 -2.40
N ALA A 27 -14.30 6.10 -1.54
CA ALA A 27 -13.34 5.79 -0.50
C ALA A 27 -12.00 5.46 -1.16
N ALA A 28 -10.94 6.16 -0.76
CA ALA A 28 -9.60 5.89 -1.25
C ALA A 28 -9.21 4.44 -0.91
N THR A 29 -8.67 3.72 -1.88
CA THR A 29 -8.08 2.40 -1.61
C THR A 29 -6.78 2.60 -0.85
N THR A 30 -6.66 2.04 0.35
CA THR A 30 -5.45 2.14 1.16
C THR A 30 -4.63 0.86 1.02
N LEU A 31 -3.41 0.99 0.49
CA LEU A 31 -2.44 -0.09 0.37
C LEU A 31 -1.59 -0.18 1.63
N LYS A 32 -1.39 -1.38 2.15
CA LYS A 32 -0.48 -1.66 3.27
C LYS A 32 0.88 -2.06 2.75
N ILE A 33 1.91 -1.27 3.08
CA ILE A 33 3.31 -1.52 2.70
C ILE A 33 4.09 -1.88 3.96
N SER A 34 4.65 -3.07 4.03
CA SER A 34 5.46 -3.51 5.18
C SER A 34 6.90 -3.77 4.77
N HIS A 35 7.83 -3.45 5.68
CA HIS A 35 9.25 -3.77 5.53
C HIS A 35 9.97 -3.88 6.88
N GLN A 36 11.15 -4.53 6.87
CA GLN A 36 11.93 -4.78 8.09
C GLN A 36 12.86 -3.62 8.48
N PHE A 37 13.04 -2.63 7.61
CA PHE A 37 14.05 -1.59 7.78
C PHE A 37 13.58 -0.49 8.73
N PRO A 38 14.54 0.25 9.36
CA PRO A 38 14.20 1.38 10.22
C PRO A 38 13.31 2.40 9.52
N GLY A 39 12.30 2.89 10.22
CA GLY A 39 11.43 3.94 9.74
C GLY A 39 12.09 5.33 9.81
N GLY A 40 11.57 6.25 9.01
CA GLY A 40 12.03 7.64 8.95
C GLY A 40 11.00 8.56 8.32
N THR A 41 11.48 9.54 7.58
CA THR A 41 10.66 10.46 6.77
C THR A 41 11.04 10.32 5.30
N ILE A 42 10.35 11.03 4.42
CA ILE A 42 10.67 11.04 2.98
C ILE A 42 12.08 11.54 2.70
N ASP A 43 12.60 12.43 3.55
CA ASP A 43 13.89 13.09 3.35
C ASP A 43 15.01 12.52 4.23
N LYS A 44 14.67 11.81 5.32
CA LYS A 44 15.63 11.37 6.32
C LYS A 44 15.35 9.95 6.81
N GLY A 45 16.39 9.19 7.01
CA GLY A 45 16.33 7.81 7.53
C GLY A 45 16.85 6.78 6.52
N ASP A 46 16.50 5.52 6.72
CA ASP A 46 16.89 4.42 5.85
C ASP A 46 16.38 4.64 4.42
N PHE A 47 17.25 4.47 3.42
CA PHE A 47 16.91 4.73 2.02
C PHE A 47 15.76 3.82 1.51
N ARG A 48 15.60 2.64 2.07
CA ARG A 48 14.55 1.67 1.70
C ARG A 48 13.18 2.10 2.22
N ASP A 49 13.11 2.62 3.44
CA ASP A 49 11.90 3.26 3.97
C ASP A 49 11.54 4.52 3.16
N ARG A 50 12.56 5.35 2.85
CA ARG A 50 12.38 6.53 2.01
C ARG A 50 11.83 6.16 0.62
N LEU A 51 12.31 5.07 0.00
CA LEU A 51 11.79 4.56 -1.27
C LEU A 51 10.29 4.25 -1.17
N CYS A 52 9.85 3.58 -0.10
CA CYS A 52 8.43 3.30 0.13
C CYS A 52 7.62 4.60 0.29
N ARG A 53 8.17 5.61 0.99
CA ARG A 53 7.49 6.90 1.18
C ARG A 53 7.37 7.71 -0.12
N VAL A 54 8.42 7.74 -0.93
CA VAL A 54 8.38 8.37 -2.26
C VAL A 54 7.37 7.66 -3.16
N PHE A 55 7.37 6.32 -3.16
CA PHE A 55 6.39 5.54 -3.90
C PHE A 55 4.95 5.87 -3.45
N ALA A 56 4.68 5.87 -2.14
CA ALA A 56 3.37 6.19 -1.59
C ALA A 56 2.89 7.60 -2.00
N ALA A 57 3.78 8.60 -1.92
CA ALA A 57 3.48 9.97 -2.31
C ALA A 57 3.17 10.09 -3.82
N GLU A 58 3.99 9.45 -4.67
CA GLU A 58 3.79 9.48 -6.11
C GLU A 58 2.53 8.74 -6.55
N VAL A 59 2.20 7.61 -5.94
CA VAL A 59 0.96 6.87 -6.21
C VAL A 59 -0.25 7.71 -5.83
N SER A 60 -0.27 8.31 -4.64
CA SER A 60 -1.35 9.19 -4.19
C SER A 60 -1.53 10.38 -5.13
N LYS A 61 -0.43 11.04 -5.52
CA LYS A 61 -0.43 12.16 -6.46
C LYS A 61 -0.98 11.77 -7.84
N ARG A 62 -0.50 10.65 -8.41
CA ARG A 62 -0.91 10.20 -9.76
C ARG A 62 -2.34 9.69 -9.80
N SER A 63 -2.82 9.06 -8.72
CA SER A 63 -4.21 8.62 -8.59
C SER A 63 -5.16 9.73 -8.16
N LYS A 64 -4.68 10.98 -7.96
CA LYS A 64 -5.46 12.11 -7.46
C LYS A 64 -6.14 11.82 -6.11
N GLY A 65 -5.49 11.00 -5.28
CA GLY A 65 -5.97 10.60 -3.97
C GLY A 65 -6.86 9.34 -3.96
N ASP A 66 -7.17 8.74 -5.11
CA ASP A 66 -7.93 7.48 -5.17
C ASP A 66 -7.20 6.30 -4.51
N ILE A 67 -5.86 6.37 -4.48
CA ILE A 67 -5.01 5.36 -3.82
C ILE A 67 -4.14 6.06 -2.79
N ALA A 68 -4.20 5.58 -1.55
CA ALA A 68 -3.31 5.95 -0.46
C ALA A 68 -2.44 4.75 -0.08
N ALA A 69 -1.36 4.97 0.67
CA ALA A 69 -0.55 3.89 1.20
C ALA A 69 -0.16 4.17 2.65
N GLU A 70 -0.26 3.14 3.48
CA GLU A 70 0.24 3.13 4.86
C GLU A 70 1.52 2.31 4.93
N ILE A 71 2.57 2.88 5.55
CA ILE A 71 3.89 2.26 5.62
C ILE A 71 4.14 1.77 7.03
N TYR A 72 4.51 0.50 7.14
CA TYR A 72 4.77 -0.23 8.37
C TYR A 72 6.25 -0.66 8.42
N PRO A 73 7.15 0.21 8.91
CA PRO A 73 8.57 -0.09 9.06
C PRO A 73 8.85 -1.02 10.24
N ASN A 74 10.10 -1.47 10.37
CA ASN A 74 10.57 -2.31 11.50
C ASN A 74 9.78 -3.61 11.69
N SER A 75 9.19 -4.16 10.63
CA SER A 75 8.29 -5.33 10.72
C SER A 75 7.13 -5.10 11.71
N SER A 76 6.66 -3.86 11.84
CA SER A 76 5.63 -3.47 12.84
C SER A 76 4.26 -4.07 12.56
N LEU A 77 3.91 -4.32 11.30
CA LEU A 77 2.65 -4.97 10.94
C LEU A 77 2.80 -6.49 10.89
N ILE A 78 3.80 -6.98 10.13
CA ILE A 78 4.02 -8.40 9.89
C ILE A 78 5.52 -8.68 9.96
N LYS A 79 5.90 -9.74 10.69
CA LYS A 79 7.30 -10.19 10.78
C LYS A 79 7.85 -10.53 9.39
N THR A 80 9.12 -10.22 9.15
CA THR A 80 9.76 -10.35 7.83
C THR A 80 9.51 -11.70 7.17
N ASN A 81 9.74 -12.81 7.88
CA ASN A 81 9.58 -14.15 7.33
C ASN A 81 8.13 -14.54 7.01
N ALA A 82 7.15 -13.79 7.50
CA ALA A 82 5.72 -14.02 7.25
C ALA A 82 5.14 -13.09 6.18
N GLN A 83 5.90 -12.11 5.69
CA GLN A 83 5.37 -11.11 4.76
C GLN A 83 4.98 -11.72 3.41
N PHE A 84 5.75 -12.68 2.89
CA PHE A 84 5.41 -13.37 1.64
C PHE A 84 4.07 -14.12 1.75
N SER A 85 3.90 -14.93 2.79
CA SER A 85 2.65 -15.63 3.05
C SER A 85 1.46 -14.67 3.27
N ALA A 86 1.71 -13.52 3.90
CA ALA A 86 0.70 -12.50 4.12
C ALA A 86 0.24 -11.82 2.82
N MET A 87 1.15 -11.55 1.89
CA MET A 87 0.80 -11.03 0.56
C MET A 87 -0.06 -12.04 -0.21
N ARG A 88 0.33 -13.30 -0.22
CA ARG A 88 -0.46 -14.37 -0.89
C ARG A 88 -1.87 -14.52 -0.33
N LYS A 89 -2.07 -14.22 0.95
CA LYS A 89 -3.37 -14.28 1.64
C LYS A 89 -4.15 -12.97 1.58
N GLY A 90 -3.62 -11.93 0.95
CA GLY A 90 -4.23 -10.62 0.86
C GLY A 90 -4.25 -9.83 2.19
N ALA A 91 -3.47 -10.24 3.19
CA ALA A 91 -3.33 -9.51 4.45
C ALA A 91 -2.34 -8.33 4.36
N LEU A 92 -1.50 -8.34 3.35
CA LEU A 92 -0.52 -7.31 3.01
C LEU A 92 -0.53 -7.10 1.50
N ASP A 93 -0.52 -5.84 1.06
CA ASP A 93 -0.58 -5.52 -0.37
C ASP A 93 0.82 -5.45 -0.99
N ILE A 94 1.78 -4.86 -0.28
CA ILE A 94 3.15 -4.67 -0.78
C ILE A 94 4.15 -4.97 0.33
N SER A 95 5.25 -5.63 -0.03
CA SER A 95 6.38 -5.81 0.85
C SER A 95 7.69 -5.39 0.17
N LEU A 96 8.52 -4.66 0.89
CA LEU A 96 9.91 -4.43 0.52
C LEU A 96 10.81 -5.28 1.42
N TYR A 97 11.22 -6.43 0.91
CA TYR A 97 12.06 -7.37 1.65
C TYR A 97 13.02 -8.13 0.71
N PRO A 98 14.14 -8.64 1.22
CA PRO A 98 15.02 -9.49 0.43
C PRO A 98 14.33 -10.78 0.01
N MET A 99 14.40 -11.09 -1.29
CA MET A 99 13.76 -12.26 -1.89
C MET A 99 14.01 -13.59 -1.16
N PRO A 100 15.22 -13.88 -0.65
CA PRO A 100 15.49 -15.14 0.05
C PRO A 100 14.63 -15.41 1.30
N TYR A 101 13.99 -14.41 1.88
CA TYR A 101 13.04 -14.65 2.97
C TYR A 101 11.79 -15.43 2.54
N ALA A 102 11.49 -15.46 1.25
CA ALA A 102 10.47 -16.36 0.68
C ALA A 102 10.99 -17.77 0.45
N GLY A 103 12.28 -18.04 0.61
CA GLY A 103 12.94 -19.29 0.25
C GLY A 103 12.44 -20.54 0.97
N GLY A 104 11.73 -20.39 2.11
CA GLY A 104 11.04 -21.50 2.78
C GLY A 104 9.79 -21.97 2.04
N GLU A 105 9.12 -21.07 1.32
CA GLU A 105 7.92 -21.38 0.51
C GLU A 105 8.25 -21.48 -0.98
N LEU A 106 9.24 -20.69 -1.45
CA LEU A 106 9.73 -20.65 -2.82
C LEU A 106 11.25 -20.79 -2.85
N PRO A 107 11.81 -22.00 -2.85
CA PRO A 107 13.27 -22.23 -2.81
C PRO A 107 14.04 -21.51 -3.93
N GLU A 108 13.42 -21.29 -5.08
CA GLU A 108 14.02 -20.62 -6.24
C GLU A 108 14.42 -19.17 -5.93
N THR A 109 13.77 -18.52 -4.97
CA THR A 109 14.12 -17.14 -4.55
C THR A 109 15.50 -17.05 -3.88
N ASN A 110 16.06 -18.18 -3.44
CA ASN A 110 17.41 -18.26 -2.88
C ASN A 110 18.52 -18.08 -3.93
N ILE A 111 18.19 -18.05 -5.23
CA ILE A 111 19.19 -17.84 -6.28
C ILE A 111 20.03 -16.59 -6.04
N GLY A 112 19.44 -15.53 -5.46
CA GLY A 112 20.15 -14.30 -5.11
C GLY A 112 21.23 -14.45 -4.03
N LEU A 113 21.26 -15.58 -3.29
CA LEU A 113 22.28 -15.90 -2.28
C LEU A 113 23.44 -16.71 -2.84
N MET A 114 23.40 -17.14 -4.10
CA MET A 114 24.44 -17.99 -4.67
C MET A 114 25.76 -17.22 -4.77
N PRO A 115 26.85 -17.73 -4.18
CA PRO A 115 28.16 -17.10 -4.27
C PRO A 115 28.62 -16.93 -5.73
N GLY A 116 29.15 -15.76 -6.05
CA GLY A 116 29.70 -15.47 -7.38
C GLY A 116 28.66 -15.22 -8.48
N LEU A 117 27.36 -15.30 -8.19
CA LEU A 117 26.34 -15.03 -9.21
C LEU A 117 26.37 -13.58 -9.70
N VAL A 118 26.64 -12.65 -8.79
CA VAL A 118 26.87 -11.24 -9.08
C VAL A 118 28.21 -10.83 -8.50
N ALA A 119 29.20 -10.63 -9.36
CA ALA A 119 30.56 -10.28 -8.94
C ALA A 119 30.81 -8.77 -8.90
N THR A 120 30.02 -7.98 -9.62
CA THR A 120 30.17 -6.52 -9.69
C THR A 120 28.82 -5.81 -9.57
N TYR A 121 28.89 -4.52 -9.17
CA TYR A 121 27.69 -3.69 -9.07
C TYR A 121 26.98 -3.54 -10.42
N ASP A 122 27.73 -3.38 -11.51
CA ASP A 122 27.18 -3.28 -12.87
C ASP A 122 26.44 -4.54 -13.30
N GLN A 123 26.93 -5.72 -12.94
CA GLN A 123 26.20 -6.98 -13.14
C GLN A 123 24.87 -6.97 -12.37
N GLY A 124 24.89 -6.51 -11.11
CA GLY A 124 23.67 -6.38 -10.30
C GLY A 124 22.63 -5.44 -10.94
N LEU A 125 23.06 -4.29 -11.44
CA LEU A 125 22.17 -3.33 -12.11
C LEU A 125 21.54 -3.88 -13.40
N ARG A 126 22.26 -4.75 -14.11
CA ARG A 126 21.77 -5.38 -15.35
C ARG A 126 20.85 -6.57 -15.08
N TRP A 127 20.86 -7.12 -13.87
CA TRP A 127 20.14 -8.35 -13.50
C TRP A 127 18.73 -8.43 -14.08
N LYS A 128 17.90 -7.40 -13.88
CA LYS A 128 16.50 -7.40 -14.34
C LYS A 128 16.33 -7.42 -15.86
N LYS A 129 17.40 -7.08 -16.62
CA LYS A 129 17.39 -7.08 -18.08
C LYS A 129 17.96 -8.36 -18.67
N GLU A 130 18.65 -9.15 -17.85
CA GLU A 130 19.27 -10.41 -18.25
C GLU A 130 18.28 -11.59 -18.16
N PRO A 131 18.53 -12.72 -18.82
CA PRO A 131 17.63 -13.87 -18.83
C PRO A 131 17.26 -14.37 -17.43
N VAL A 132 18.21 -14.34 -16.49
CA VAL A 132 17.98 -14.81 -15.11
C VAL A 132 16.97 -13.93 -14.37
N GLY A 133 17.08 -12.60 -14.53
CA GLY A 133 16.14 -11.67 -13.90
C GLY A 133 14.74 -11.77 -14.52
N LYS A 134 14.67 -11.96 -15.85
CA LYS A 134 13.41 -12.21 -16.52
C LYS A 134 12.77 -13.51 -16.04
N ALA A 135 13.52 -14.61 -16.00
CA ALA A 135 13.03 -15.90 -15.53
C ALA A 135 12.49 -15.84 -14.09
N LEU A 136 13.17 -15.10 -13.20
CA LEU A 136 12.70 -14.90 -11.83
C LEU A 136 11.40 -14.07 -11.78
N THR A 137 11.30 -13.04 -12.61
CA THR A 137 10.08 -12.22 -12.68
C THR A 137 8.90 -13.03 -13.21
N ASP A 138 9.09 -13.78 -14.28
CA ASP A 138 8.06 -14.65 -14.87
C ASP A 138 7.62 -15.72 -13.86
N PHE A 139 8.56 -16.36 -13.17
CA PHE A 139 8.29 -17.33 -12.11
C PHE A 139 7.43 -16.75 -10.98
N LEU A 140 7.74 -15.52 -10.53
CA LEU A 140 6.99 -14.88 -9.44
C LEU A 140 5.61 -14.40 -9.87
N ALA A 141 5.42 -14.05 -11.14
CA ALA A 141 4.12 -13.63 -11.66
C ALA A 141 3.06 -14.75 -11.62
N ASP A 142 3.51 -16.01 -11.55
CA ASP A 142 2.63 -17.18 -11.50
C ASP A 142 2.26 -17.63 -10.07
N LYS A 143 2.75 -16.92 -9.03
CA LYS A 143 2.60 -17.34 -7.61
C LYS A 143 1.66 -16.42 -6.82
#